data_41c308f6673acd523bbcee9fefb136d9
#
_entry.id   41c308f6673acd523bbcee9fefb136d9
#
_cell.length_a   1.000
_cell.length_b   1.000
_cell.length_c   1.000
_cell.angle_alpha   90.00
_cell.angle_beta   90.00
_cell.angle_gamma   90.00
#
_symmetry.space_group_name_H-M   'P 1'
#
loop_
_entity.id
_entity.type
_entity.pdbx_description
1 polymer ?
#
loop_
_entity_poly.entity_id
_entity_poly.type
_entity_poly.pdbx_seq_one_letter_code
_entity_poly.pdbx_strand_id
1 'polypeptide(L)' 'EVDKERFVLGRSKTQADLRLEDPNVSRQHAAIERVGTAWYVVDLGSTNGIFVNGQRVARHALRDGDLIVITSQEIRCSVR' A
#
# COMPACT_ATOMS: atom_id res chain seq x y z
N GLU A 1 13.25 7.51 -11.23
CA GLU A 1 12.50 6.49 -11.97
C GLU A 1 12.35 5.21 -11.16
N VAL A 2 11.18 4.62 -11.20
CA VAL A 2 10.90 3.41 -10.46
C VAL A 2 11.05 2.22 -11.42
N ASP A 3 12.07 1.41 -11.16
CA ASP A 3 12.29 0.20 -11.94
C ASP A 3 11.51 -0.98 -11.41
N LYS A 4 11.02 -0.88 -10.18
CA LYS A 4 10.24 -1.94 -9.56
C LYS A 4 8.80 -1.88 -10.04
N GLU A 5 8.25 -3.05 -10.36
CA GLU A 5 6.83 -3.16 -10.65
C GLU A 5 6.03 -3.44 -9.36
N ARG A 6 6.72 -3.66 -8.26
CA ARG A 6 6.09 -3.93 -6.97
C ARG A 6 6.85 -3.20 -5.87
N PHE A 7 6.11 -2.49 -5.03
CA PHE A 7 6.67 -1.66 -3.96
C PHE A 7 5.96 -2.03 -2.67
N VAL A 8 6.71 -2.60 -1.71
CA VAL A 8 6.12 -3.14 -0.48
C VAL A 8 6.09 -2.08 0.62
N LEU A 9 4.94 -1.97 1.27
CA LEU A 9 4.72 -1.10 2.42
C LEU A 9 4.58 -1.96 3.67
N GLY A 10 5.29 -1.64 4.73
CA GLY A 10 5.19 -2.41 5.94
C GLY A 10 6.13 -1.96 7.03
N ARG A 11 6.15 -2.73 8.13
CA ARG A 11 6.94 -2.40 9.30
C ARG A 11 8.37 -2.93 9.24
N SER A 12 8.65 -3.92 8.40
CA SER A 12 9.95 -4.55 8.33
C SER A 12 11.01 -3.63 7.71
N LYS A 13 12.14 -3.50 8.36
CA LYS A 13 13.27 -2.72 7.84
C LYS A 13 13.88 -3.33 6.59
N THR A 14 13.80 -4.65 6.46
CA THR A 14 14.49 -5.37 5.39
C THR A 14 13.56 -5.83 4.28
N GLN A 15 12.27 -5.99 4.57
CA GLN A 15 11.30 -6.55 3.63
C GLN A 15 10.34 -5.52 3.04
N ALA A 16 10.33 -4.30 3.58
CA ALA A 16 9.48 -3.23 3.07
C ALA A 16 10.32 -2.19 2.34
N ASP A 17 9.82 -1.72 1.22
CA ASP A 17 10.45 -0.63 0.48
C ASP A 17 10.15 0.71 1.14
N LEU A 18 8.94 0.86 1.68
CA LEU A 18 8.58 2.00 2.52
C LEU A 18 8.23 1.48 3.90
N ARG A 19 9.00 1.86 4.90
CA ARG A 19 8.80 1.41 6.25
C ARG A 19 7.80 2.30 6.97
N LEU A 20 6.78 1.67 7.56
CA LEU A 20 5.79 2.34 8.40
C LEU A 20 6.04 1.92 9.85
N GLU A 21 6.43 2.86 10.69
CA GLU A 21 6.87 2.57 12.06
C GLU A 21 5.69 2.57 13.04
N ASP A 22 4.75 1.68 12.77
CA ASP A 22 3.58 1.51 13.63
C ASP A 22 3.52 0.04 14.02
N PRO A 23 3.48 -0.31 15.32
CA PRO A 23 3.45 -1.72 15.74
C PRO A 23 2.21 -2.47 15.25
N ASN A 24 1.17 -1.76 14.85
CA ASN A 24 -0.04 -2.38 14.30
C ASN A 24 0.06 -2.64 12.80
N VAL A 25 1.13 -2.19 12.16
CA VAL A 25 1.38 -2.47 10.75
C VAL A 25 2.11 -3.81 10.64
N SER A 26 1.63 -4.67 9.75
CA SER A 26 2.29 -5.95 9.48
C SER A 26 3.64 -5.72 8.81
N ARG A 27 4.54 -6.68 8.92
CA ARG A 27 5.89 -6.56 8.36
C ARG A 27 5.85 -6.28 6.87
N GLN A 28 5.06 -7.05 6.13
CA GLN A 28 4.71 -6.79 4.74
C GLN A 28 3.21 -6.61 4.71
N HIS A 29 2.76 -5.36 4.80
CA HIS A 29 1.34 -5.08 4.99
C HIS A 29 0.60 -4.99 3.67
N ALA A 30 1.18 -4.27 2.73
CA ALA A 30 0.55 -4.04 1.43
C ALA A 30 1.63 -3.87 0.37
N ALA A 31 1.23 -3.94 -0.88
CA ALA A 31 2.11 -3.65 -2.00
C ALA A 31 1.41 -2.72 -2.98
N ILE A 32 2.20 -1.84 -3.58
CA ILE A 32 1.78 -1.08 -4.74
C ILE A 32 2.35 -1.82 -5.94
N GLU A 33 1.50 -2.20 -6.87
CA GLU A 33 1.89 -2.97 -8.04
C GLU A 33 1.48 -2.26 -9.31
N ARG A 34 2.35 -2.30 -10.30
CA ARG A 34 2.03 -1.78 -11.62
C ARG A 34 1.80 -2.93 -12.58
N VAL A 35 0.66 -2.87 -13.29
CA VAL A 35 0.32 -3.83 -14.33
C VAL A 35 -0.02 -3.01 -15.58
N GLY A 36 0.87 -3.05 -16.57
CA GLY A 36 0.73 -2.18 -17.73
C GLY A 36 0.84 -0.72 -17.34
N THR A 37 -0.22 0.04 -17.60
CA THR A 37 -0.28 1.47 -17.22
C THR A 37 -1.10 1.70 -15.95
N ALA A 38 -1.61 0.63 -15.34
CA ALA A 38 -2.45 0.73 -14.15
C ALA A 38 -1.64 0.46 -12.89
N TRP A 39 -2.01 1.14 -11.80
CA TRP A 39 -1.41 0.94 -10.49
C TRP A 39 -2.47 0.36 -9.56
N TYR A 40 -2.05 -0.58 -8.72
CA TYR A 40 -2.92 -1.24 -7.75
C TYR A 40 -2.30 -1.22 -6.38
N VAL A 41 -3.14 -1.15 -5.34
CA VAL A 41 -2.73 -1.47 -3.98
C VAL A 41 -3.29 -2.84 -3.63
N VAL A 42 -2.47 -3.68 -3.01
CA VAL A 42 -2.81 -5.07 -2.69
C VAL A 42 -2.50 -5.33 -1.23
N ASP A 43 -3.46 -5.91 -0.49
CA ASP A 43 -3.23 -6.36 0.88
C ASP A 43 -2.44 -7.68 0.84
N LEU A 44 -1.34 -7.74 1.56
CA LEU A 44 -0.47 -8.91 1.60
C LEU A 44 -0.82 -9.84 2.78
N GLY A 45 -2.10 -9.97 3.10
CA GLY A 45 -2.55 -10.81 4.20
C GLY A 45 -2.32 -10.16 5.55
N SER A 46 -2.43 -8.84 5.61
CA SER A 46 -2.21 -8.10 6.84
C SER A 46 -3.28 -8.38 7.89
N THR A 47 -2.92 -8.22 9.16
CA THR A 47 -3.85 -8.43 10.27
C THR A 47 -4.96 -7.38 10.28
N ASN A 48 -4.62 -6.12 10.04
CA ASN A 48 -5.55 -5.00 10.18
C ASN A 48 -6.14 -4.52 8.86
N GLY A 49 -5.66 -5.05 7.73
CA GLY A 49 -6.20 -4.72 6.42
C GLY A 49 -5.72 -3.38 5.88
N ILE A 50 -6.21 -3.05 4.71
CA ILE A 50 -6.00 -1.74 4.07
C ILE A 50 -7.35 -1.15 3.70
N PHE A 51 -7.43 0.17 3.76
CA PHE A 51 -8.65 0.90 3.40
C PHE A 51 -8.32 1.91 2.31
N VAL A 52 -9.20 2.01 1.33
CA VAL A 52 -9.09 3.03 0.29
C VAL A 52 -10.36 3.84 0.32
N ASN A 53 -10.23 5.14 0.55
CA ASN A 53 -11.34 6.08 0.66
C ASN A 53 -12.40 5.59 1.68
N GLY A 54 -11.93 5.03 2.79
CA GLY A 54 -12.79 4.57 3.87
C GLY A 54 -13.35 3.16 3.71
N GLN A 55 -12.99 2.46 2.65
CA GLN A 55 -13.53 1.13 2.36
C GLN A 55 -12.41 0.10 2.39
N ARG A 56 -12.61 -0.99 3.14
CA ARG A 56 -11.62 -2.07 3.22
C ARG A 56 -11.57 -2.83 1.91
N VAL A 57 -10.36 -3.02 1.38
CA VAL A 57 -10.15 -3.69 0.11
C VAL A 57 -9.03 -4.71 0.21
N ALA A 58 -9.11 -5.77 -0.58
CA ALA A 58 -8.01 -6.71 -0.75
C ALA A 58 -7.11 -6.27 -1.90
N ARG A 59 -7.69 -5.66 -2.92
CA ARG A 59 -7.00 -5.14 -4.09
C ARG A 59 -7.83 -4.01 -4.67
N HIS A 60 -7.17 -2.92 -5.07
CA HIS A 60 -7.87 -1.76 -5.58
C HIS A 60 -7.04 -1.06 -6.64
N ALA A 61 -7.66 -0.74 -7.78
CA ALA A 61 -7.01 0.05 -8.82
C ALA A 61 -6.94 1.51 -8.37
N LEU A 62 -5.74 2.03 -8.30
CA LEU A 62 -5.49 3.36 -7.77
C LEU A 62 -5.82 4.44 -8.78
N ARG A 63 -6.41 5.53 -8.28
CA ARG A 63 -6.70 6.73 -9.04
C ARG A 63 -6.07 7.92 -8.34
N ASP A 64 -5.87 8.98 -9.09
CA ASP A 64 -5.38 10.22 -8.52
C ASP A 64 -6.31 10.70 -7.41
N GLY A 65 -5.74 11.03 -6.26
CA GLY A 65 -6.50 11.50 -5.12
C GLY A 65 -7.00 10.42 -4.17
N ASP A 66 -6.81 9.13 -4.50
CA ASP A 66 -7.21 8.07 -3.57
C ASP A 66 -6.42 8.16 -2.27
N LEU A 67 -7.11 7.92 -1.16
CA LEU A 67 -6.50 7.90 0.16
C LEU A 67 -6.41 6.47 0.67
N ILE A 68 -5.19 5.97 0.81
CA ILE A 68 -4.92 4.65 1.38
C ILE A 68 -4.66 4.83 2.88
N VAL A 69 -5.36 4.05 3.70
CA VAL A 69 -5.15 4.04 5.14
C VAL A 69 -4.68 2.66 5.57
N ILE A 70 -3.52 2.63 6.23
CA ILE A 70 -2.95 1.43 6.83
C ILE A 70 -2.81 1.72 8.31
N THR A 71 -3.69 1.16 9.12
CA THR A 71 -3.84 1.47 10.55
C THR A 71 -4.05 2.97 10.76
N SER A 72 -3.09 3.68 11.34
CA SER A 72 -3.17 5.13 11.53
C SER A 72 -2.41 5.92 10.45
N GLN A 73 -1.81 5.23 9.49
CA GLN A 73 -1.02 5.86 8.44
C GLN A 73 -1.89 6.18 7.23
N GLU A 74 -1.86 7.44 6.80
CA GLU A 74 -2.61 7.89 5.64
C GLU A 74 -1.67 8.20 4.49
N ILE A 75 -1.94 7.64 3.34
CA ILE A 75 -1.12 7.80 2.15
C ILE A 75 -2.01 8.29 1.01
N ARG A 76 -1.80 9.53 0.58
CA ARG A 76 -2.55 10.10 -0.54
C ARG A 76 -1.85 9.75 -1.85
N CYS A 77 -2.59 9.19 -2.78
CA CYS A 77 -2.06 8.80 -4.07
C CYS A 77 -2.11 9.94 -5.07
N SER A 78 -1.03 10.10 -5.80
CA SER A 78 -0.98 11.01 -6.93
C SER A 78 -0.58 10.18 -8.14
N VAL A 79 -1.52 9.93 -9.03
CA VAL A 79 -1.33 9.07 -10.21
C VAL A 79 -1.41 9.95 -11.44
N ARG A 80 -0.40 9.83 -12.30
CA ARG A 80 -0.32 10.63 -13.52
C ARG A 80 -0.14 9.77 -14.75
#